data_3115884277a9dfc465eb600483a87c8f
#
_entry.id   3115884277a9dfc465eb600483a87c8f
#
_cell.length_a   1.000
_cell.length_b   1.000
_cell.length_c   1.000
_cell.angle_alpha   90.00
_cell.angle_beta   90.00
_cell.angle_gamma   90.00
#
_symmetry.space_group_name_H-M   'P 1'
#
loop_
_entity.id
_entity.type
_entity.pdbx_description
1 polymer ?
#
loop_
_entity_poly.entity_id
_entity_poly.type
_entity_poly.pdbx_seq_one_letter_code
_entity_poly.pdbx_strand_id
1 'polypeptide(L)'
;MDFSSLNWLAILACVVISMASGSLWYNPKTFFPVWWKGIGKRDGETPGTSNMAVTWILTILASLVQAVALAFVINYVSTSSGSMSLLIGAAVGFMLWCGFIAPTYLVNKLFAGHGLKIWAIEAGNHLLNFVLFGAVLGVWR
;
A
#
# COMPACT_ATOMS: atom_id res chain seq x y z
N MET A 1 -3.42 -18.96 -12.49
CA MET A 1 -2.41 -18.18 -11.75
C MET A 1 -1.25 -19.12 -11.45
N ASP A 2 -0.08 -18.82 -11.96
CA ASP A 2 1.11 -19.62 -11.75
C ASP A 2 2.07 -18.84 -10.83
N PHE A 3 2.25 -19.33 -9.61
CA PHE A 3 3.15 -18.73 -8.61
C PHE A 3 4.63 -18.89 -8.97
N SER A 4 4.96 -19.87 -9.81
CA SER A 4 6.33 -20.08 -10.27
C SER A 4 6.81 -19.02 -11.26
N SER A 5 5.87 -18.31 -11.90
CA SER A 5 6.17 -17.20 -12.82
C SER A 5 6.45 -15.87 -12.12
N LEU A 6 6.33 -15.80 -10.79
CA LEU A 6 6.52 -14.57 -10.04
C LEU A 6 7.97 -14.36 -9.64
N ASN A 7 8.45 -13.12 -9.79
CA ASN A 7 9.74 -12.73 -9.22
C ASN A 7 9.59 -12.40 -7.72
N TRP A 8 9.87 -13.39 -6.89
CA TRP A 8 9.76 -13.27 -5.43
C TRP A 8 10.70 -12.23 -4.82
N LEU A 9 11.87 -11.98 -5.44
CA LEU A 9 12.77 -10.92 -4.97
C LEU A 9 12.18 -9.53 -5.20
N ALA A 10 11.54 -9.29 -6.34
CA ALA A 10 10.83 -8.04 -6.59
C ALA A 10 9.64 -7.87 -5.63
N ILE A 11 8.91 -8.94 -5.34
CA ILE A 11 7.81 -8.93 -4.36
C ILE A 11 8.33 -8.59 -2.96
N LEU A 12 9.43 -9.20 -2.53
CA LEU A 12 10.05 -8.86 -1.23
C LEU A 12 10.55 -7.42 -1.19
N ALA A 13 11.11 -6.90 -2.28
CA ALA A 13 11.48 -5.49 -2.38
C ALA A 13 10.25 -4.57 -2.19
N CYS A 14 9.10 -4.92 -2.78
CA CYS A 14 7.85 -4.18 -2.55
C CYS A 14 7.44 -4.19 -1.07
N VAL A 15 7.55 -5.31 -0.38
CA VAL A 15 7.27 -5.38 1.07
C VAL A 15 8.19 -4.46 1.86
N VAL A 16 9.50 -4.47 1.56
CA VAL A 16 10.47 -3.56 2.20
C VAL A 16 10.11 -2.09 1.93
N ILE A 17 9.76 -1.76 0.69
CA ILE A 17 9.30 -0.41 0.30
C ILE A 17 8.08 0.00 1.14
N SER A 18 7.09 -0.88 1.32
CA SER A 18 5.91 -0.52 2.11
C SER A 18 6.21 -0.28 3.59
N MET A 19 7.12 -1.07 4.17
CA MET A 19 7.55 -0.85 5.55
C MET A 19 8.31 0.48 5.71
N ALA A 20 9.22 0.77 4.78
CA ALA A 20 9.97 2.03 4.77
C ALA A 20 9.05 3.24 4.55
N SER A 21 8.17 3.18 3.54
CA SER A 21 7.22 4.26 3.24
C SER A 21 6.26 4.51 4.41
N GLY A 22 5.71 3.45 5.02
CA GLY A 22 4.84 3.56 6.18
C GLY A 22 5.55 4.20 7.38
N SER A 23 6.79 3.80 7.65
CA SER A 23 7.59 4.38 8.73
C SER A 23 7.90 5.86 8.52
N LEU A 24 8.16 6.27 7.28
CA LEU A 24 8.39 7.68 6.94
C LEU A 24 7.08 8.48 6.95
N TRP A 25 5.99 7.90 6.42
CA TRP A 25 4.68 8.55 6.32
C TRP A 25 4.06 8.80 7.69
N TYR A 26 4.11 7.82 8.57
CA TYR A 26 3.60 7.90 9.95
C TYR A 26 4.69 8.25 10.96
N ASN A 27 5.66 9.06 10.57
CA ASN A 27 6.67 9.59 11.49
C ASN A 27 6.10 10.75 12.31
N PRO A 28 6.54 10.98 13.57
CA PRO A 28 6.15 12.15 14.36
C PRO A 28 6.41 13.51 13.70
N LYS A 29 7.33 13.57 12.72
CA LYS A 29 7.64 14.79 11.96
C LYS A 29 6.83 14.93 10.66
N THR A 30 6.01 13.95 10.31
CA THR A 30 5.19 13.95 9.09
C THR A 30 3.70 13.90 9.42
N PHE A 31 2.99 12.86 9.00
CA PHE A 31 1.54 12.80 9.11
C PHE A 31 1.03 12.19 10.43
N PHE A 32 1.88 11.54 11.22
CA PHE A 32 1.46 10.85 12.43
C PHE A 32 0.67 11.74 13.41
N PRO A 33 1.11 12.96 13.78
CA PRO A 33 0.38 13.77 14.77
C PRO A 33 -1.03 14.17 14.31
N VAL A 34 -1.15 14.46 13.00
CA VAL A 34 -2.43 14.83 12.40
C VAL A 34 -3.37 13.63 12.30
N TRP A 35 -2.84 12.51 11.85
CA TRP A 35 -3.56 11.25 11.73
C TRP A 35 -4.03 10.75 13.09
N TRP A 36 -3.13 10.73 14.11
CA TRP A 36 -3.41 10.23 15.45
C TRP A 36 -4.57 10.96 16.12
N LYS A 37 -4.54 12.30 16.07
CA LYS A 37 -5.65 13.13 16.57
C LYS A 37 -6.93 12.93 15.76
N GLY A 38 -6.80 12.81 14.46
CA GLY A 38 -7.94 12.67 13.55
C GLY A 38 -8.69 11.35 13.68
N ILE A 39 -8.06 10.28 14.17
CA ILE A 39 -8.72 9.01 14.52
C ILE A 39 -9.24 8.98 15.97
N GLY A 40 -9.21 10.11 16.68
CA GLY A 40 -9.76 10.25 18.02
C GLY A 40 -8.84 9.77 19.15
N LYS A 41 -7.55 9.60 18.88
CA LYS A 41 -6.56 9.16 19.87
C LYS A 41 -5.97 10.33 20.64
N ARG A 42 -5.56 10.06 21.89
CA ARG A 42 -4.97 11.05 22.80
C ARG A 42 -3.45 10.95 22.79
N ASP A 43 -2.80 12.04 23.21
CA ASP A 43 -1.35 12.06 23.42
C ASP A 43 -0.98 11.05 24.52
N GLY A 44 0.00 10.19 24.26
CA GLY A 44 0.44 9.14 25.18
C GLY A 44 -0.18 7.76 24.97
N GLU A 45 -1.22 7.63 24.14
CA GLU A 45 -1.70 6.31 23.72
C GLU A 45 -0.71 5.69 22.71
N THR A 46 -0.53 4.37 22.78
CA THR A 46 0.35 3.64 21.84
C THR A 46 -0.40 3.21 20.58
N PRO A 47 0.21 3.34 19.38
CA PRO A 47 -0.36 2.81 18.14
C PRO A 47 -0.45 1.29 18.16
N GLY A 48 -1.39 0.78 17.35
CA GLY A 48 -1.52 -0.64 17.09
C GLY A 48 -2.47 -1.37 18.05
N THR A 49 -2.40 -2.69 18.00
CA THR A 49 -3.14 -3.58 18.90
C THR A 49 -2.40 -3.72 20.25
N SER A 50 -2.99 -4.43 21.20
CA SER A 50 -2.34 -4.77 22.48
C SER A 50 -1.01 -5.54 22.31
N ASN A 51 -0.80 -6.16 21.15
CA ASN A 51 0.44 -6.85 20.79
C ASN A 51 1.05 -6.27 19.50
N MET A 52 2.10 -5.46 19.66
CA MET A 52 2.79 -4.83 18.53
C MET A 52 3.44 -5.82 17.57
N ALA A 53 3.90 -6.97 18.05
CA ALA A 53 4.46 -8.01 17.16
C ALA A 53 3.41 -8.54 16.19
N VAL A 54 2.19 -8.80 16.69
CA VAL A 54 1.06 -9.21 15.83
C VAL A 54 0.72 -8.11 14.82
N THR A 55 0.69 -6.85 15.24
CA THR A 55 0.46 -5.71 14.34
C THR A 55 1.47 -5.69 13.20
N TRP A 56 2.76 -5.82 13.47
CA TRP A 56 3.80 -5.82 12.46
C TRP A 56 3.72 -7.04 11.53
N ILE A 57 3.50 -8.24 12.08
CA ILE A 57 3.36 -9.47 11.28
C ILE A 57 2.20 -9.33 10.30
N LEU A 58 1.03 -8.90 10.77
CA LEU A 58 -0.15 -8.75 9.92
C LEU A 58 0.04 -7.64 8.87
N THR A 59 0.74 -6.56 9.20
CA THR A 59 1.07 -5.50 8.24
C THR A 59 1.99 -6.02 7.13
N ILE A 60 3.02 -6.78 7.48
CA ILE A 60 3.93 -7.41 6.51
C ILE A 60 3.17 -8.40 5.62
N LEU A 61 2.31 -9.25 6.20
CA LEU A 61 1.49 -10.19 5.44
C LEU A 61 0.52 -9.47 4.50
N ALA A 62 -0.12 -8.40 4.95
CA ALA A 62 -1.00 -7.59 4.11
C ALA A 62 -0.24 -6.97 2.92
N SER A 63 0.96 -6.42 3.16
CA SER A 63 1.81 -5.89 2.09
C SER A 63 2.26 -6.96 1.11
N LEU A 64 2.58 -8.16 1.61
CA LEU A 64 2.95 -9.30 0.77
C LEU A 64 1.78 -9.71 -0.15
N VAL A 65 0.57 -9.83 0.41
CA VAL A 65 -0.63 -10.17 -0.38
C VAL A 65 -0.89 -9.12 -1.46
N GLN A 66 -0.77 -7.83 -1.14
CA GLN A 66 -0.93 -6.74 -2.11
C GLN A 66 0.13 -6.82 -3.22
N ALA A 67 1.40 -7.04 -2.88
CA ALA A 67 2.48 -7.16 -3.86
C ALA A 67 2.31 -8.37 -4.78
N VAL A 68 1.90 -9.53 -4.23
CA VAL A 68 1.62 -10.74 -5.01
C VAL A 68 0.44 -10.52 -5.96
N ALA A 69 -0.65 -9.95 -5.48
CA ALA A 69 -1.83 -9.65 -6.31
C ALA A 69 -1.48 -8.70 -7.46
N LEU A 70 -0.71 -7.64 -7.16
CA LEU A 70 -0.28 -6.69 -8.18
C LEU A 70 0.70 -7.34 -9.19
N ALA A 71 1.59 -8.23 -8.73
CA ALA A 71 2.49 -8.96 -9.62
C ALA A 71 1.73 -9.83 -10.63
N PHE A 72 0.65 -10.50 -10.22
CA PHE A 72 -0.22 -11.23 -11.15
C PHE A 72 -0.88 -10.33 -12.18
N VAL A 73 -1.40 -9.17 -11.76
CA VAL A 73 -2.01 -8.21 -12.69
C VAL A 73 -0.98 -7.70 -13.68
N ILE A 74 0.22 -7.34 -13.22
CA ILE A 74 1.32 -6.87 -14.07
C ILE A 74 1.76 -7.95 -15.06
N ASN A 75 1.90 -9.19 -14.63
CA ASN A 75 2.22 -10.29 -15.53
C ASN A 75 1.14 -10.50 -16.58
N TYR A 76 -0.13 -10.42 -16.21
CA TYR A 76 -1.25 -10.52 -17.15
C TYR A 76 -1.23 -9.38 -18.17
N VAL A 77 -1.07 -8.13 -17.72
CA VAL A 77 -0.98 -6.96 -18.61
C VAL A 77 0.22 -7.08 -19.55
N SER A 78 1.38 -7.49 -19.04
CA SER A 78 2.59 -7.70 -19.83
C SER A 78 2.37 -8.73 -20.95
N THR A 79 1.77 -9.87 -20.64
CA THR A 79 1.50 -10.93 -21.59
C THR A 79 0.48 -10.49 -22.65
N SER A 80 -0.54 -9.74 -22.25
CA SER A 80 -1.62 -9.30 -23.12
C SER A 80 -1.21 -8.15 -24.04
N SER A 81 -0.38 -7.22 -23.56
CA SER A 81 0.05 -6.03 -24.33
C SER A 81 1.35 -6.24 -25.10
N GLY A 82 2.10 -7.30 -24.80
CA GLY A 82 3.43 -7.58 -25.36
C GLY A 82 4.51 -6.58 -24.92
N SER A 83 4.19 -5.62 -24.03
CA SER A 83 5.14 -4.62 -23.54
C SER A 83 4.87 -4.30 -22.07
N MET A 84 5.94 -4.02 -21.33
CA MET A 84 5.88 -3.54 -19.97
C MET A 84 7.08 -2.62 -19.69
N SER A 85 6.83 -1.60 -18.86
CA SER A 85 7.86 -0.65 -18.45
C SER A 85 7.57 -0.15 -17.05
N LEU A 86 8.49 0.60 -16.48
CA LEU A 86 8.30 1.29 -15.19
C LEU A 86 7.02 2.13 -15.18
N LEU A 87 6.80 2.93 -16.24
CA LEU A 87 5.64 3.82 -16.33
C LEU A 87 4.32 3.06 -16.48
N ILE A 88 4.30 2.00 -17.30
CA ILE A 88 3.10 1.15 -17.48
C ILE A 88 2.79 0.44 -16.14
N GLY A 89 3.80 -0.13 -15.48
CA GLY A 89 3.62 -0.75 -14.17
C GLY A 89 3.11 0.23 -13.12
N ALA A 90 3.68 1.43 -13.04
CA ALA A 90 3.21 2.49 -12.15
C ALA A 90 1.76 2.90 -12.45
N ALA A 91 1.39 3.01 -13.72
CA ALA A 91 0.02 3.32 -14.15
C ALA A 91 -0.97 2.21 -13.74
N VAL A 92 -0.59 0.93 -13.88
CA VAL A 92 -1.39 -0.21 -13.40
C VAL A 92 -1.59 -0.12 -11.89
N GLY A 93 -0.54 0.15 -11.12
CA GLY A 93 -0.63 0.36 -9.68
C GLY A 93 -1.57 1.52 -9.32
N PHE A 94 -1.43 2.66 -9.99
CA PHE A 94 -2.32 3.81 -9.81
C PHE A 94 -3.79 3.47 -10.11
N MET A 95 -4.05 2.78 -11.22
CA MET A 95 -5.40 2.37 -11.60
C MET A 95 -6.05 1.45 -10.56
N LEU A 96 -5.32 0.48 -10.03
CA LEU A 96 -5.82 -0.41 -8.98
C LEU A 96 -6.07 0.34 -7.67
N TRP A 97 -5.19 1.25 -7.30
CA TRP A 97 -5.44 2.12 -6.16
C TRP A 97 -6.71 2.96 -6.36
N CYS A 98 -6.86 3.60 -7.51
CA CYS A 98 -8.00 4.46 -7.84
C CYS A 98 -9.33 3.71 -7.85
N GLY A 99 -9.35 2.47 -8.35
CA GLY A 99 -10.56 1.67 -8.47
C GLY A 99 -10.94 0.91 -7.20
N PHE A 100 -9.99 0.52 -6.37
CA PHE A 100 -10.25 -0.39 -5.25
C PHE A 100 -9.88 0.18 -3.88
N ILE A 101 -8.75 0.86 -3.77
CA ILE A 101 -8.25 1.33 -2.46
C ILE A 101 -8.88 2.66 -2.08
N ALA A 102 -8.77 3.67 -2.95
CA ALA A 102 -9.25 5.02 -2.67
C ALA A 102 -10.75 5.05 -2.31
N PRO A 103 -11.67 4.44 -3.09
CA PRO A 103 -13.09 4.46 -2.76
C PRO A 103 -13.44 3.65 -1.52
N THR A 104 -12.77 2.50 -1.31
CA THR A 104 -13.00 1.66 -0.13
C THR A 104 -12.63 2.41 1.16
N TYR A 105 -11.46 3.05 1.17
CA TYR A 105 -11.04 3.87 2.30
C TYR A 105 -11.92 5.10 2.48
N LEU A 106 -12.39 5.73 1.38
CA LEU A 106 -13.28 6.87 1.44
C LEU A 106 -14.57 6.54 2.19
N VAL A 107 -15.27 5.51 1.76
CA VAL A 107 -16.51 5.06 2.40
C VAL A 107 -16.26 4.74 3.87
N ASN A 108 -15.21 3.96 4.17
CA ASN A 108 -14.87 3.60 5.56
C ASN A 108 -14.64 4.84 6.44
N LYS A 109 -13.84 5.83 5.97
CA LYS A 109 -13.51 7.01 6.76
C LYS A 109 -14.68 7.97 6.93
N LEU A 110 -15.56 8.09 5.95
CA LEU A 110 -16.77 8.90 6.06
C LEU A 110 -17.73 8.32 7.10
N PHE A 111 -18.03 7.02 7.03
CA PHE A 111 -18.93 6.37 7.99
C PHE A 111 -18.32 6.25 9.40
N ALA A 112 -17.00 6.16 9.52
CA ALA A 112 -16.31 6.21 10.81
C ALA A 112 -16.21 7.61 11.42
N GLY A 113 -16.65 8.66 10.70
CA GLY A 113 -16.61 10.04 11.17
C GLY A 113 -15.23 10.69 11.15
N HIS A 114 -14.23 10.08 10.50
CA HIS A 114 -12.85 10.60 10.46
C HIS A 114 -12.65 11.70 9.40
N GLY A 115 -13.51 11.76 8.38
CA GLY A 115 -13.50 12.79 7.34
C GLY A 115 -12.42 12.64 6.26
N LEU A 116 -12.47 13.58 5.30
CA LEU A 116 -11.61 13.53 4.09
C LEU A 116 -10.12 13.68 4.38
N LYS A 117 -9.75 14.40 5.43
CA LYS A 117 -8.34 14.63 5.77
C LYS A 117 -7.65 13.33 6.17
N ILE A 118 -8.30 12.50 6.98
CA ILE A 118 -7.77 11.23 7.40
C ILE A 118 -7.78 10.22 6.25
N TRP A 119 -8.85 10.24 5.45
CA TRP A 119 -8.86 9.49 4.20
C TRP A 119 -7.66 9.81 3.32
N ALA A 120 -7.36 11.10 3.08
CA ALA A 120 -6.25 11.50 2.23
C ALA A 120 -4.88 11.04 2.77
N ILE A 121 -4.68 11.06 4.09
CA ILE A 121 -3.44 10.57 4.71
C ILE A 121 -3.31 9.06 4.50
N GLU A 122 -4.33 8.28 4.81
CA GLU A 122 -4.26 6.82 4.71
C GLU A 122 -4.25 6.34 3.25
N ALA A 123 -5.17 6.82 2.42
CA ALA A 123 -5.22 6.48 1.01
C ALA A 123 -3.97 6.97 0.26
N GLY A 124 -3.38 8.10 0.66
CA GLY A 124 -2.14 8.63 0.09
C GLY A 124 -0.93 7.73 0.32
N ASN A 125 -0.77 7.14 1.50
CA ASN A 125 0.27 6.13 1.74
C ASN A 125 0.09 4.90 0.84
N HIS A 126 -1.14 4.43 0.70
CA HIS A 126 -1.44 3.33 -0.22
C HIS A 126 -1.21 3.69 -1.68
N LEU A 127 -1.52 4.94 -2.09
CA LEU A 127 -1.20 5.43 -3.44
C LEU A 127 0.29 5.31 -3.73
N LEU A 128 1.13 5.83 -2.82
CA LEU A 128 2.58 5.74 -2.95
C LEU A 128 3.04 4.29 -3.11
N ASN A 129 2.55 3.39 -2.25
CA ASN A 129 2.92 1.98 -2.29
C ASN A 129 2.49 1.31 -3.59
N PHE A 130 1.26 1.48 -4.04
CA PHE A 130 0.75 0.85 -5.27
C PHE A 130 1.50 1.33 -6.52
N VAL A 131 1.82 2.62 -6.60
CA VAL A 131 2.60 3.18 -7.71
C VAL A 131 4.03 2.65 -7.70
N LEU A 132 4.69 2.62 -6.54
CA LEU A 132 6.06 2.09 -6.41
C LEU A 132 6.11 0.58 -6.67
N PHE A 133 5.17 -0.19 -6.14
CA PHE A 133 5.08 -1.63 -6.42
C PHE A 133 4.89 -1.88 -7.91
N GLY A 134 3.97 -1.14 -8.54
CA GLY A 134 3.73 -1.23 -9.96
C GLY A 134 4.99 -0.91 -10.78
N ALA A 135 5.72 0.14 -10.42
CA ALA A 135 6.96 0.51 -11.07
C ALA A 135 8.04 -0.58 -10.94
N VAL A 136 8.26 -1.10 -9.72
CA VAL A 136 9.24 -2.16 -9.45
C VAL A 136 8.89 -3.43 -10.21
N LEU A 137 7.65 -3.91 -10.06
CA LEU A 137 7.18 -5.12 -10.72
C LEU A 137 7.07 -4.97 -12.26
N GLY A 138 6.96 -3.75 -12.76
CA GLY A 138 6.97 -3.46 -14.19
C GLY A 138 8.33 -3.64 -14.85
N VAL A 139 9.42 -3.43 -14.12
CA VAL A 139 10.79 -3.56 -14.64
C VAL A 139 11.54 -4.79 -14.14
N TRP A 140 11.14 -5.33 -13.01
CA TRP A 140 11.80 -6.47 -12.37
C TRP A 140 10.79 -7.62 -12.18
N ARG A 141 10.62 -8.39 -13.25
CA ARG A 141 9.63 -9.49 -13.37
C ARG A 141 10.31 -10.84 -13.35
#